data_64186683611b92ae3b26019dc46065cb
#
_entry.id   64186683611b92ae3b26019dc46065cb
#
_cell.length_a   1.000
_cell.length_b   1.000
_cell.length_c   1.000
_cell.angle_alpha   90.00
_cell.angle_beta   90.00
_cell.angle_gamma   90.00
#
_symmetry.space_group_name_H-M   'P 1'
#
loop_
_entity.id
_entity.type
_entity.pdbx_description
1 polymer ?
#
loop_
_entity_poly.entity_id
_entity_poly.type
_entity_poly.pdbx_seq_one_letter_code
_entity_poly.pdbx_strand_id
1 'polypeptide(L)'
;ASAASDVYKRQEDQSRAGWSVGGVRPDSIIDQVSAVFAAMFIHVRGLPMFSTLLGFGFGLVAASLYRKHYPLKDARRVLVRRYAVLALFGLAHMLGLFYGDIMLTYGLVGILLAWGLSWSSKTLRIVAYSILGLFTTFGVLGGVSAFFFDSSEAIMQLDPTITFDTPGAYFFSNLQMAVGMLAMQPVAALQLWALAIIGFVWARERVLIDVTTHRKTLITWTVIAAVIMVGIGLPWGLAAAGVLPAQWELPLFILNQAVGYFTGPGILAALALATHRLNNDVPGWARAFVALGKRSMSGYLAQSVLFI
;
A
#
# COMPACT_ATOMS: atom_id res chain seq x y z
N ALA A 1 -6.14 26.65 39.42
CA ALA A 1 -5.75 26.92 38.01
C ALA A 1 -4.66 25.97 37.49
N SER A 2 -3.65 25.63 38.32
CA SER A 2 -2.57 24.72 37.87
C SER A 2 -3.04 23.29 37.60
N ALA A 3 -3.88 22.70 38.46
CA ALA A 3 -4.36 21.35 38.33
C ALA A 3 -5.24 21.13 37.08
N ALA A 4 -6.07 22.11 36.73
CA ALA A 4 -6.86 22.06 35.50
C ALA A 4 -5.99 22.19 34.25
N SER A 5 -4.99 23.07 34.29
CA SER A 5 -3.96 23.24 33.25
C SER A 5 -3.14 21.95 33.04
N ASP A 6 -2.78 21.27 34.15
CA ASP A 6 -2.03 20.01 34.06
C ASP A 6 -2.88 18.84 33.55
N VAL A 7 -4.19 18.83 33.85
CA VAL A 7 -5.13 17.85 33.28
C VAL A 7 -5.33 18.12 31.80
N TYR A 8 -5.51 19.37 31.36
CA TYR A 8 -5.62 19.73 29.94
C TYR A 8 -4.32 19.41 29.18
N LYS A 9 -3.15 19.74 29.72
CA LYS A 9 -1.87 19.37 29.11
C LYS A 9 -1.70 17.85 29.00
N ARG A 10 -2.07 17.09 30.05
CA ARG A 10 -2.03 15.62 29.97
C ARG A 10 -3.01 15.05 28.95
N GLN A 11 -4.20 15.63 28.80
CA GLN A 11 -5.14 15.24 27.76
C GLN A 11 -4.63 15.60 26.35
N GLU A 12 -4.03 16.77 26.16
CA GLU A 12 -3.38 17.16 24.91
C GLU A 12 -2.19 16.26 24.57
N ASP A 13 -1.33 15.94 25.53
CA ASP A 13 -0.21 15.02 25.33
C ASP A 13 -0.68 13.58 25.05
N GLN A 14 -1.77 13.14 25.69
CA GLN A 14 -2.36 11.82 25.45
C GLN A 14 -3.07 11.71 24.07
N SER A 15 -3.66 12.81 23.60
CA SER A 15 -4.31 12.84 22.27
C SER A 15 -3.31 12.86 21.11
N ARG A 16 -2.04 13.23 21.37
CA ARG A 16 -0.97 13.32 20.36
C ARG A 16 -0.12 12.07 20.24
N ALA A 17 -0.14 11.16 21.22
CA ALA A 17 0.64 9.94 21.19
C ALA A 17 0.11 9.00 20.08
N GLY A 18 0.97 8.61 19.15
CA GLY A 18 0.65 7.66 18.10
C GLY A 18 -0.34 8.16 17.03
N TRP A 19 -0.38 9.49 16.79
CA TRP A 19 -1.25 10.09 15.77
C TRP A 19 -1.12 9.44 14.40
N SER A 20 0.07 9.00 14.03
CA SER A 20 0.38 8.39 12.73
C SER A 20 -0.14 6.96 12.57
N VAL A 21 -0.60 6.35 13.67
CA VAL A 21 -1.14 4.97 13.69
C VAL A 21 -2.59 4.92 14.21
N GLY A 22 -3.25 6.08 14.34
CA GLY A 22 -4.65 6.18 14.76
C GLY A 22 -4.85 6.45 16.25
N GLY A 23 -3.80 6.87 16.96
CA GLY A 23 -3.81 7.16 18.39
C GLY A 23 -3.43 5.95 19.25
N VAL A 24 -2.68 6.21 20.32
CA VAL A 24 -2.23 5.20 21.28
C VAL A 24 -2.46 5.70 22.69
N ARG A 25 -3.12 4.91 23.52
CA ARG A 25 -3.25 5.19 24.95
C ARG A 25 -1.97 4.79 25.68
N PRO A 26 -1.26 5.72 26.34
CA PRO A 26 0.04 5.44 26.97
C PRO A 26 -0.04 4.41 28.12
N ASP A 27 -1.21 4.28 28.71
CA ASP A 27 -1.50 3.35 29.82
C ASP A 27 -1.95 1.94 29.36
N SER A 28 -2.13 1.75 28.04
CA SER A 28 -2.61 0.49 27.46
C SER A 28 -1.48 -0.24 26.71
N ILE A 29 -0.95 -1.29 27.30
CA ILE A 29 0.05 -2.18 26.67
C ILE A 29 -0.50 -2.77 25.35
N ILE A 30 -1.80 -3.06 25.29
CA ILE A 30 -2.44 -3.62 24.09
C ILE A 30 -2.38 -2.61 22.96
N ASP A 31 -2.67 -1.33 23.22
CA ASP A 31 -2.61 -0.27 22.21
C ASP A 31 -1.17 -0.06 21.73
N GLN A 32 -0.20 -0.04 22.65
CA GLN A 32 1.22 0.08 22.32
C GLN A 32 1.71 -1.07 21.42
N VAL A 33 1.40 -2.31 21.80
CA VAL A 33 1.76 -3.50 20.99
C VAL A 33 1.06 -3.49 19.64
N SER A 34 -0.22 -3.08 19.61
CA SER A 34 -1.00 -2.96 18.38
C SER A 34 -0.42 -1.89 17.45
N ALA A 35 0.03 -0.75 17.97
CA ALA A 35 0.69 0.31 17.22
C ALA A 35 2.00 -0.18 16.59
N VAL A 36 2.85 -0.85 17.37
CA VAL A 36 4.10 -1.44 16.87
C VAL A 36 3.82 -2.48 15.78
N PHE A 37 2.85 -3.36 16.02
CA PHE A 37 2.45 -4.37 15.03
C PHE A 37 1.93 -3.71 13.76
N ALA A 38 1.06 -2.70 13.87
CA ALA A 38 0.50 -1.99 12.72
C ALA A 38 1.60 -1.26 11.92
N ALA A 39 2.54 -0.59 12.58
CA ALA A 39 3.67 0.08 11.95
C ALA A 39 4.57 -0.91 11.19
N MET A 40 4.82 -2.09 11.74
CA MET A 40 5.67 -3.10 11.13
C MET A 40 4.99 -3.84 9.97
N PHE A 41 3.72 -4.25 10.13
CA PHE A 41 3.09 -5.26 9.27
C PHE A 41 1.88 -4.77 8.48
N ILE A 42 1.27 -3.64 8.82
CA ILE A 42 0.05 -3.14 8.18
C ILE A 42 0.32 -1.89 7.33
N HIS A 43 0.88 -0.85 7.95
CA HIS A 43 1.07 0.44 7.27
C HIS A 43 2.05 0.34 6.10
N VAL A 44 1.63 0.82 4.93
CA VAL A 44 2.40 0.81 3.68
C VAL A 44 2.82 -0.61 3.24
N ARG A 45 2.07 -1.65 3.62
CA ARG A 45 2.38 -3.04 3.19
C ARG A 45 1.39 -3.56 2.17
N GLY A 46 0.12 -3.26 2.37
CA GLY A 46 -0.97 -3.73 1.51
C GLY A 46 -0.89 -3.18 0.09
N LEU A 47 -0.85 -1.85 -0.07
CA LEU A 47 -0.84 -1.19 -1.38
C LEU A 47 0.31 -1.67 -2.29
N PRO A 48 1.59 -1.69 -1.84
CA PRO A 48 2.70 -2.19 -2.64
C PRO A 48 2.56 -3.67 -3.00
N MET A 49 2.12 -4.49 -2.05
CA MET A 49 1.90 -5.92 -2.28
C MET A 49 0.83 -6.14 -3.35
N PHE A 50 -0.33 -5.49 -3.23
CA PHE A 50 -1.41 -5.60 -4.21
C PHE A 50 -1.02 -5.03 -5.57
N SER A 51 -0.24 -3.94 -5.63
CA SER A 51 0.23 -3.39 -6.91
C SER A 51 1.17 -4.35 -7.62
N THR A 52 2.08 -4.99 -6.89
CA THR A 52 2.97 -6.02 -7.47
C THR A 52 2.15 -7.22 -7.94
N LEU A 53 1.16 -7.65 -7.15
CA LEU A 53 0.27 -8.76 -7.51
C LEU A 53 -0.63 -8.41 -8.71
N LEU A 54 -1.11 -7.16 -8.80
CA LEU A 54 -1.84 -6.66 -9.98
C LEU A 54 -1.00 -6.80 -11.25
N GLY A 55 0.26 -6.36 -11.20
CA GLY A 55 1.19 -6.48 -12.32
C GLY A 55 1.48 -7.93 -12.69
N PHE A 56 1.62 -8.80 -11.69
CA PHE A 56 1.76 -10.24 -11.92
C PHE A 56 0.52 -10.83 -12.60
N GLY A 57 -0.67 -10.53 -12.09
CA GLY A 57 -1.93 -10.95 -12.69
C GLY A 57 -2.13 -10.40 -14.11
N PHE A 58 -1.77 -9.12 -14.34
CA PHE A 58 -1.74 -8.52 -15.67
C PHE A 58 -0.86 -9.35 -16.65
N GLY A 59 0.35 -9.73 -16.19
CA GLY A 59 1.26 -10.54 -17.00
C GLY A 59 0.73 -11.91 -17.33
N LEU A 60 0.01 -12.56 -16.42
CA LEU A 60 -0.64 -13.85 -16.69
C LEU A 60 -1.75 -13.73 -17.75
N VAL A 61 -2.55 -12.66 -17.69
CA VAL A 61 -3.58 -12.38 -18.70
C VAL A 61 -2.92 -12.09 -20.06
N ALA A 62 -1.88 -11.25 -20.10
CA ALA A 62 -1.12 -10.95 -21.30
C ALA A 62 -0.55 -12.24 -21.93
N ALA A 63 0.07 -13.10 -21.14
CA ALA A 63 0.59 -14.39 -21.59
C ALA A 63 -0.52 -15.30 -22.15
N SER A 64 -1.73 -15.25 -21.57
CA SER A 64 -2.88 -15.99 -22.09
C SER A 64 -3.34 -15.47 -23.46
N LEU A 65 -3.36 -14.15 -23.66
CA LEU A 65 -3.70 -13.53 -24.94
C LEU A 65 -2.67 -13.89 -26.02
N TYR A 66 -1.38 -13.88 -25.69
CA TYR A 66 -0.32 -14.31 -26.63
C TYR A 66 -0.46 -15.79 -27.02
N ARG A 67 -0.76 -16.67 -26.07
CA ARG A 67 -1.02 -18.10 -26.40
C ARG A 67 -2.22 -18.29 -27.32
N LYS A 68 -3.18 -17.38 -27.28
CA LYS A 68 -4.35 -17.36 -28.18
C LYS A 68 -4.09 -16.61 -29.48
N HIS A 69 -2.84 -16.28 -29.79
CA HIS A 69 -2.40 -15.58 -30.99
C HIS A 69 -3.07 -14.20 -31.24
N TYR A 70 -3.45 -13.50 -30.15
CA TYR A 70 -3.94 -12.12 -30.29
C TYR A 70 -2.83 -11.20 -30.80
N PRO A 71 -3.07 -10.41 -31.88
CA PRO A 71 -2.17 -9.36 -32.29
C PRO A 71 -1.92 -8.37 -31.14
N LEU A 72 -0.73 -7.80 -31.05
CA LEU A 72 -0.35 -6.87 -29.97
C LEU A 72 -1.37 -5.73 -29.74
N LYS A 73 -1.89 -5.17 -30.86
CA LYS A 73 -2.89 -4.09 -30.82
C LYS A 73 -4.18 -4.53 -30.14
N ASP A 74 -4.64 -5.72 -30.45
CA ASP A 74 -5.89 -6.27 -29.90
C ASP A 74 -5.70 -6.72 -28.45
N ALA A 75 -4.58 -7.36 -28.13
CA ALA A 75 -4.22 -7.69 -26.74
C ALA A 75 -4.17 -6.43 -25.86
N ARG A 76 -3.55 -5.35 -26.36
CA ARG A 76 -3.53 -4.05 -25.68
C ARG A 76 -4.94 -3.48 -25.47
N ARG A 77 -5.79 -3.52 -26.50
CA ARG A 77 -7.18 -3.04 -26.43
C ARG A 77 -7.99 -3.81 -25.38
N VAL A 78 -7.86 -5.13 -25.32
CA VAL A 78 -8.53 -5.97 -24.32
C VAL A 78 -8.11 -5.58 -22.91
N LEU A 79 -6.81 -5.41 -22.67
CA LEU A 79 -6.26 -5.05 -21.37
C LEU A 79 -6.68 -3.62 -20.97
N VAL A 80 -6.54 -2.65 -21.86
CA VAL A 80 -6.97 -1.25 -21.60
C VAL A 80 -8.46 -1.22 -21.26
N ARG A 81 -9.32 -1.90 -22.03
CA ARG A 81 -10.76 -1.94 -21.74
C ARG A 81 -11.05 -2.54 -20.37
N ARG A 82 -10.38 -3.65 -20.01
CA ARG A 82 -10.55 -4.30 -18.71
C ARG A 82 -10.22 -3.34 -17.55
N TYR A 83 -9.07 -2.64 -17.63
CA TYR A 83 -8.62 -1.75 -16.57
C TYR A 83 -9.32 -0.39 -16.60
N ALA A 84 -9.81 0.07 -17.75
CA ALA A 84 -10.68 1.23 -17.83
C ALA A 84 -12.02 0.99 -17.12
N VAL A 85 -12.62 -0.19 -17.28
CA VAL A 85 -13.82 -0.57 -16.53
C VAL A 85 -13.54 -0.57 -15.02
N LEU A 86 -12.38 -1.13 -14.59
CA LEU A 86 -11.99 -1.08 -13.16
C LEU A 86 -11.83 0.37 -12.68
N ALA A 87 -11.20 1.25 -13.48
CA ALA A 87 -11.04 2.66 -13.15
C ALA A 87 -12.40 3.38 -13.03
N LEU A 88 -13.35 3.10 -13.92
CA LEU A 88 -14.70 3.68 -13.86
C LEU A 88 -15.45 3.22 -12.62
N PHE A 89 -15.38 1.94 -12.26
CA PHE A 89 -15.95 1.46 -11.01
C PHE A 89 -15.29 2.12 -9.80
N GLY A 90 -13.96 2.24 -9.80
CA GLY A 90 -13.21 2.92 -8.75
C GLY A 90 -13.58 4.40 -8.64
N LEU A 91 -13.76 5.09 -9.74
CA LEU A 91 -14.22 6.49 -9.74
C LEU A 91 -15.62 6.63 -9.14
N ALA A 92 -16.55 5.78 -9.54
CA ALA A 92 -17.91 5.79 -9.01
C ALA A 92 -17.92 5.48 -7.49
N HIS A 93 -17.12 4.51 -7.06
CA HIS A 93 -16.97 4.15 -5.65
C HIS A 93 -16.31 5.28 -4.83
N MET A 94 -15.26 5.90 -5.36
CA MET A 94 -14.56 7.03 -4.75
C MET A 94 -15.49 8.22 -4.51
N LEU A 95 -16.27 8.60 -5.52
CA LEU A 95 -17.18 9.74 -5.44
C LEU A 95 -18.42 9.45 -4.58
N GLY A 96 -18.93 8.21 -4.64
CA GLY A 96 -20.21 7.84 -4.02
C GLY A 96 -20.09 7.28 -2.61
N LEU A 97 -19.03 6.55 -2.29
CA LEU A 97 -18.96 5.77 -1.06
C LEU A 97 -17.72 6.08 -0.21
N PHE A 98 -16.52 6.05 -0.80
CA PHE A 98 -15.27 6.14 -0.02
C PHE A 98 -14.15 6.83 -0.79
N TYR A 99 -13.79 8.04 -0.39
CA TYR A 99 -12.75 8.87 -1.03
C TYR A 99 -11.37 8.21 -1.15
N GLY A 100 -11.04 7.28 -0.25
CA GLY A 100 -9.78 6.51 -0.25
C GLY A 100 -9.77 5.29 -1.17
N ASP A 101 -10.60 5.27 -2.22
CA ASP A 101 -10.68 4.17 -3.18
C ASP A 101 -9.35 3.90 -3.89
N ILE A 102 -8.99 2.62 -3.98
CA ILE A 102 -7.77 2.16 -4.66
C ILE A 102 -8.03 1.59 -6.05
N MET A 103 -9.29 1.27 -6.40
CA MET A 103 -9.62 0.65 -7.69
C MET A 103 -9.40 1.61 -8.85
N LEU A 104 -9.67 2.91 -8.65
CA LEU A 104 -9.36 3.94 -9.63
C LEU A 104 -7.87 3.94 -9.96
N THR A 105 -7.03 4.02 -8.94
CA THR A 105 -5.56 4.00 -9.10
C THR A 105 -5.10 2.71 -9.79
N TYR A 106 -5.59 1.56 -9.37
CA TYR A 106 -5.24 0.27 -9.99
C TYR A 106 -5.73 0.14 -11.43
N GLY A 107 -6.88 0.72 -11.76
CA GLY A 107 -7.35 0.81 -13.13
C GLY A 107 -6.40 1.65 -14.00
N LEU A 108 -5.97 2.82 -13.51
CA LEU A 108 -4.99 3.67 -14.19
C LEU A 108 -3.63 2.95 -14.36
N VAL A 109 -3.14 2.30 -13.30
CA VAL A 109 -1.91 1.49 -13.34
C VAL A 109 -2.00 0.39 -14.41
N GLY A 110 -3.12 -0.31 -14.49
CA GLY A 110 -3.33 -1.36 -15.49
C GLY A 110 -3.35 -0.82 -16.93
N ILE A 111 -3.92 0.36 -17.15
CA ILE A 111 -3.86 1.06 -18.44
C ILE A 111 -2.42 1.42 -18.80
N LEU A 112 -1.67 1.98 -17.85
CA LEU A 112 -0.24 2.30 -18.04
C LEU A 112 0.59 1.05 -18.34
N LEU A 113 0.34 -0.08 -17.68
CA LEU A 113 1.00 -1.35 -17.99
C LEU A 113 0.76 -1.83 -19.42
N ALA A 114 -0.44 -1.60 -19.97
CA ALA A 114 -0.76 -1.98 -21.33
C ALA A 114 0.09 -1.26 -22.39
N TRP A 115 0.62 -0.06 -22.07
CA TRP A 115 1.56 0.63 -22.95
C TRP A 115 2.93 -0.06 -22.94
N GLY A 116 3.38 -0.58 -21.79
CA GLY A 116 4.62 -1.32 -21.65
C GLY A 116 4.57 -2.78 -22.15
N LEU A 117 3.46 -3.21 -22.79
CA LEU A 117 3.28 -4.59 -23.19
C LEU A 117 4.34 -5.09 -24.20
N SER A 118 4.85 -4.18 -25.06
CA SER A 118 5.90 -4.47 -26.04
C SER A 118 7.32 -4.22 -25.53
N TRP A 119 7.49 -3.66 -24.33
CA TRP A 119 8.80 -3.33 -23.81
C TRP A 119 9.55 -4.58 -23.34
N SER A 120 10.89 -4.55 -23.46
CA SER A 120 11.73 -5.63 -22.93
C SER A 120 11.69 -5.64 -21.40
N SER A 121 11.91 -6.82 -20.79
CA SER A 121 11.99 -6.94 -19.32
C SER A 121 13.10 -6.05 -18.74
N LYS A 122 14.20 -5.84 -19.49
CA LYS A 122 15.28 -4.92 -19.10
C LYS A 122 14.78 -3.47 -19.03
N THR A 123 14.10 -2.99 -20.08
CA THR A 123 13.52 -1.64 -20.12
C THR A 123 12.52 -1.43 -19.00
N LEU A 124 11.61 -2.41 -18.80
CA LEU A 124 10.64 -2.36 -17.71
C LEU A 124 11.29 -2.24 -16.34
N ARG A 125 12.35 -3.01 -16.07
CA ARG A 125 13.10 -2.90 -14.81
C ARG A 125 13.75 -1.52 -14.64
N ILE A 126 14.39 -1.00 -15.70
CA ILE A 126 15.01 0.33 -15.65
C ILE A 126 13.95 1.38 -15.28
N VAL A 127 12.81 1.38 -15.97
CA VAL A 127 11.70 2.32 -15.69
C VAL A 127 11.20 2.16 -14.24
N ALA A 128 10.93 0.93 -13.81
CA ALA A 128 10.43 0.68 -12.45
C ALA A 128 11.41 1.17 -11.37
N TYR A 129 12.67 0.79 -11.47
CA TYR A 129 13.66 1.17 -10.48
C TYR A 129 14.02 2.66 -10.52
N SER A 130 13.98 3.31 -11.68
CA SER A 130 14.15 4.76 -11.79
C SER A 130 13.03 5.52 -11.08
N ILE A 131 11.78 5.12 -11.29
CA ILE A 131 10.63 5.72 -10.62
C ILE A 131 10.71 5.48 -9.11
N LEU A 132 10.91 4.25 -8.67
CA LEU A 132 11.05 3.93 -7.24
C LEU A 132 12.22 4.66 -6.62
N GLY A 133 13.38 4.70 -7.29
CA GLY A 133 14.56 5.44 -6.83
C GLY A 133 14.28 6.91 -6.63
N LEU A 134 13.58 7.55 -7.59
CA LEU A 134 13.20 8.95 -7.48
C LEU A 134 12.32 9.20 -6.24
N PHE A 135 11.20 8.47 -6.12
CA PHE A 135 10.29 8.63 -4.98
C PHE A 135 10.97 8.32 -3.63
N THR A 136 11.79 7.27 -3.60
CA THR A 136 12.53 6.90 -2.39
C THR A 136 13.54 7.97 -2.00
N THR A 137 14.29 8.52 -2.96
CA THR A 137 15.27 9.57 -2.70
C THR A 137 14.61 10.81 -2.09
N PHE A 138 13.54 11.31 -2.72
CA PHE A 138 12.81 12.46 -2.17
C PHE A 138 12.17 12.16 -0.81
N GLY A 139 11.58 10.99 -0.65
CA GLY A 139 10.98 10.59 0.62
C GLY A 139 12.01 10.41 1.74
N VAL A 140 13.18 9.83 1.45
CA VAL A 140 14.27 9.69 2.41
C VAL A 140 14.85 11.05 2.78
N LEU A 141 15.09 11.93 1.81
CA LEU A 141 15.53 13.29 2.08
C LEU A 141 14.51 14.04 2.96
N GLY A 142 13.22 13.94 2.66
CA GLY A 142 12.15 14.51 3.47
C GLY A 142 12.11 13.94 4.89
N GLY A 143 12.21 12.62 5.04
CA GLY A 143 12.22 11.98 6.35
C GLY A 143 13.45 12.30 7.18
N VAL A 144 14.63 12.35 6.56
CA VAL A 144 15.86 12.77 7.25
C VAL A 144 15.81 14.24 7.63
N SER A 145 15.35 15.12 6.73
CA SER A 145 15.23 16.54 7.04
C SER A 145 14.25 16.79 8.20
N ALA A 146 13.18 16.01 8.31
CA ALA A 146 12.20 16.14 9.38
C ALA A 146 12.76 15.91 10.80
N PHE A 147 13.93 15.28 10.94
CA PHE A 147 14.61 15.21 12.25
C PHE A 147 15.21 16.54 12.71
N PHE A 148 15.38 17.49 11.80
CA PHE A 148 16.04 18.79 12.08
C PHE A 148 15.06 19.95 12.17
N PHE A 149 13.77 19.73 11.89
CA PHE A 149 12.73 20.75 11.95
C PHE A 149 11.71 20.41 13.04
N ASP A 150 11.22 21.45 13.73
CA ASP A 150 10.10 21.29 14.65
C ASP A 150 8.80 21.06 13.84
N SER A 151 8.21 19.90 14.02
CA SER A 151 7.03 19.45 13.28
C SER A 151 5.72 19.56 14.07
N SER A 152 5.77 20.17 15.27
CA SER A 152 4.61 20.26 16.17
C SER A 152 3.41 20.97 15.53
N GLU A 153 3.63 22.01 14.73
CA GLU A 153 2.56 22.71 14.01
C GLU A 153 1.95 21.89 12.86
N ALA A 154 2.77 21.11 12.15
CA ALA A 154 2.31 20.27 11.04
C ALA A 154 1.42 19.12 11.52
N ILE A 155 1.68 18.59 12.71
CA ILE A 155 0.91 17.51 13.33
C ILE A 155 -0.49 17.99 13.76
N MET A 156 -0.62 19.23 14.25
CA MET A 156 -1.90 19.81 14.68
C MET A 156 -2.94 19.93 13.54
N GLN A 157 -2.51 19.96 12.29
CA GLN A 157 -3.41 20.07 11.13
C GLN A 157 -3.97 18.72 10.66
N LEU A 158 -3.52 17.61 11.22
CA LEU A 158 -3.89 16.24 10.82
C LEU A 158 -4.94 15.59 11.75
N ASP A 159 -5.76 16.38 12.44
CA ASP A 159 -6.78 15.83 13.35
C ASP A 159 -7.87 15.05 12.56
N PRO A 160 -7.98 13.72 12.76
CA PRO A 160 -8.86 12.87 11.96
C PRO A 160 -10.27 12.74 12.53
N THR A 161 -10.65 13.43 13.60
CA THR A 161 -11.97 13.27 14.24
C THR A 161 -13.06 14.05 13.52
N ILE A 162 -13.37 13.65 12.29
CA ILE A 162 -14.58 14.11 11.60
C ILE A 162 -15.71 13.12 11.96
N THR A 163 -16.55 13.48 12.89
CA THR A 163 -17.79 12.77 13.17
C THR A 163 -18.91 13.30 12.27
N PHE A 164 -19.68 12.40 11.68
CA PHE A 164 -20.79 12.78 10.79
C PHE A 164 -22.12 12.49 11.48
N ASP A 165 -22.94 13.51 11.65
CA ASP A 165 -24.26 13.39 12.29
C ASP A 165 -25.35 12.88 11.34
N THR A 166 -25.12 12.95 10.03
CA THR A 166 -26.09 12.51 9.02
C THR A 166 -25.40 11.88 7.80
N PRO A 167 -26.07 10.92 7.10
CA PRO A 167 -25.55 10.35 5.85
C PRO A 167 -25.26 11.41 4.77
N GLY A 168 -26.03 12.50 4.74
CA GLY A 168 -25.81 13.61 3.82
C GLY A 168 -24.50 14.36 4.11
N ALA A 169 -24.20 14.63 5.38
CA ALA A 169 -22.94 15.25 5.80
C ALA A 169 -21.74 14.37 5.43
N TYR A 170 -21.84 13.05 5.64
CA TYR A 170 -20.85 12.10 5.19
C TYR A 170 -20.60 12.17 3.67
N PHE A 171 -21.68 12.12 2.87
CA PHE A 171 -21.57 12.16 1.41
C PHE A 171 -20.88 13.44 0.91
N PHE A 172 -21.26 14.61 1.44
CA PHE A 172 -20.63 15.88 1.03
C PHE A 172 -19.17 15.94 1.43
N SER A 173 -18.81 15.51 2.62
CA SER A 173 -17.43 15.44 3.05
C SER A 173 -16.62 14.43 2.23
N ASN A 174 -17.18 13.25 1.96
CA ASN A 174 -16.55 12.25 1.09
C ASN A 174 -16.29 12.82 -0.31
N LEU A 175 -17.25 13.53 -0.90
CA LEU A 175 -17.11 14.15 -2.21
C LEU A 175 -15.98 15.21 -2.22
N GLN A 176 -15.93 16.05 -1.19
CA GLN A 176 -14.89 17.06 -1.03
C GLN A 176 -13.50 16.44 -0.91
N MET A 177 -13.35 15.41 -0.08
CA MET A 177 -12.13 14.64 0.06
C MET A 177 -11.75 13.93 -1.26
N ALA A 178 -12.73 13.34 -1.95
CA ALA A 178 -12.51 12.65 -3.22
C ALA A 178 -11.97 13.59 -4.30
N VAL A 179 -12.49 14.82 -4.39
CA VAL A 179 -11.99 15.85 -5.34
C VAL A 179 -10.51 16.18 -5.04
N GLY A 180 -10.15 16.35 -3.76
CA GLY A 180 -8.75 16.54 -3.34
C GLY A 180 -7.86 15.34 -3.72
N MET A 181 -8.33 14.12 -3.49
CA MET A 181 -7.62 12.89 -3.82
C MET A 181 -7.46 12.68 -5.33
N LEU A 182 -8.39 13.14 -6.17
CA LEU A 182 -8.25 13.07 -7.64
C LEU A 182 -7.01 13.81 -8.14
N ALA A 183 -6.64 14.92 -7.52
CA ALA A 183 -5.43 15.66 -7.86
C ALA A 183 -4.13 14.86 -7.59
N MET A 184 -4.16 13.95 -6.60
CA MET A 184 -3.00 13.11 -6.23
C MET A 184 -2.95 11.80 -7.04
N GLN A 185 -4.00 11.44 -7.77
CA GLN A 185 -4.07 10.17 -8.53
C GLN A 185 -2.92 9.96 -9.52
N PRO A 186 -2.45 10.97 -10.30
CA PRO A 186 -1.33 10.78 -11.22
C PRO A 186 -0.04 10.36 -10.51
N VAL A 187 0.24 10.97 -9.35
CA VAL A 187 1.43 10.67 -8.54
C VAL A 187 1.32 9.27 -7.93
N ALA A 188 0.19 8.95 -7.33
CA ALA A 188 -0.07 7.63 -6.76
C ALA A 188 -0.03 6.53 -7.84
N ALA A 189 -0.65 6.78 -8.99
CA ALA A 189 -0.64 5.82 -10.10
C ALA A 189 0.78 5.60 -10.64
N LEU A 190 1.62 6.63 -10.75
CA LEU A 190 3.00 6.52 -11.20
C LEU A 190 3.85 5.67 -10.23
N GLN A 191 3.70 5.91 -8.94
CA GLN A 191 4.42 5.19 -7.89
C GLN A 191 4.01 3.70 -7.84
N LEU A 192 2.72 3.41 -7.87
CA LEU A 192 2.21 2.04 -7.86
C LEU A 192 2.44 1.33 -9.20
N TRP A 193 2.52 2.06 -10.32
CA TRP A 193 2.88 1.50 -11.62
C TRP A 193 4.27 0.90 -11.64
N ALA A 194 5.24 1.52 -10.97
CA ALA A 194 6.59 0.96 -10.84
C ALA A 194 6.59 -0.43 -10.16
N LEU A 195 5.79 -0.61 -9.11
CA LEU A 195 5.63 -1.90 -8.44
C LEU A 195 4.89 -2.91 -9.31
N ALA A 196 3.86 -2.46 -10.03
CA ALA A 196 3.14 -3.31 -10.95
C ALA A 196 4.02 -3.73 -12.13
N ILE A 197 4.97 -2.90 -12.59
CA ILE A 197 5.98 -3.31 -13.57
C ILE A 197 6.86 -4.44 -13.02
N ILE A 198 7.29 -4.37 -11.76
CA ILE A 198 8.05 -5.48 -11.13
C ILE A 198 7.22 -6.77 -11.17
N GLY A 199 5.95 -6.69 -10.76
CA GLY A 199 5.05 -7.85 -10.83
C GLY A 199 4.86 -8.38 -12.24
N PHE A 200 4.73 -7.50 -13.24
CA PHE A 200 4.61 -7.89 -14.65
C PHE A 200 5.86 -8.60 -15.17
N VAL A 201 7.06 -8.10 -14.83
CA VAL A 201 8.32 -8.78 -15.15
C VAL A 201 8.40 -10.13 -14.46
N TRP A 202 8.00 -10.22 -13.19
CA TRP A 202 7.95 -11.48 -12.45
C TRP A 202 6.99 -12.50 -13.08
N ALA A 203 5.88 -12.06 -13.65
CA ALA A 203 4.97 -12.95 -14.39
C ALA A 203 5.62 -13.48 -15.68
N ARG A 204 6.31 -12.63 -16.44
CA ARG A 204 7.04 -13.04 -17.64
C ARG A 204 8.12 -14.07 -17.34
N GLU A 205 8.82 -13.90 -16.25
CA GLU A 205 9.92 -14.75 -15.80
C GLU A 205 9.46 -15.89 -14.89
N ARG A 206 8.16 -15.95 -14.56
CA ARG A 206 7.55 -16.97 -13.71
C ARG A 206 8.13 -17.01 -12.28
N VAL A 207 8.60 -15.86 -11.76
CA VAL A 207 9.34 -15.78 -10.48
C VAL A 207 8.55 -16.35 -9.30
N LEU A 208 7.23 -16.06 -9.20
CA LEU A 208 6.39 -16.57 -8.11
C LEU A 208 5.88 -18.00 -8.37
N ILE A 209 6.06 -18.56 -9.59
CA ILE A 209 5.61 -19.89 -9.99
C ILE A 209 6.74 -20.89 -9.86
N ASP A 210 7.92 -20.54 -10.40
CA ASP A 210 9.11 -21.38 -10.35
C ASP A 210 10.04 -20.93 -9.22
N VAL A 211 9.63 -21.25 -8.00
CA VAL A 211 10.29 -20.83 -6.76
C VAL A 211 11.71 -21.41 -6.65
N THR A 212 11.94 -22.61 -7.16
CA THR A 212 13.25 -23.27 -7.10
C THR A 212 14.29 -22.53 -7.91
N THR A 213 13.98 -22.18 -9.15
CA THR A 213 14.87 -21.45 -10.06
C THR A 213 15.14 -20.01 -9.54
N HIS A 214 14.11 -19.37 -8.97
CA HIS A 214 14.19 -17.97 -8.54
C HIS A 214 14.44 -17.77 -7.04
N ARG A 215 14.86 -18.83 -6.34
CA ARG A 215 14.99 -18.82 -4.88
C ARG A 215 15.88 -17.68 -4.35
N LYS A 216 16.99 -17.37 -5.02
CA LYS A 216 17.88 -16.27 -4.62
C LYS A 216 17.14 -14.92 -4.68
N THR A 217 16.47 -14.65 -5.78
CA THR A 217 15.66 -13.41 -5.95
C THR A 217 14.60 -13.29 -4.88
N LEU A 218 13.86 -14.36 -4.60
CA LEU A 218 12.81 -14.37 -3.59
C LEU A 218 13.37 -14.14 -2.18
N ILE A 219 14.48 -14.79 -1.82
CA ILE A 219 15.14 -14.56 -0.53
C ILE A 219 15.62 -13.11 -0.42
N THR A 220 16.26 -12.57 -1.46
CA THR A 220 16.72 -11.17 -1.45
C THR A 220 15.58 -10.19 -1.18
N TRP A 221 14.46 -10.32 -1.86
CA TRP A 221 13.30 -9.46 -1.64
C TRP A 221 12.68 -9.64 -0.26
N THR A 222 12.63 -10.88 0.24
CA THR A 222 12.16 -11.17 1.61
C THR A 222 13.05 -10.50 2.65
N VAL A 223 14.38 -10.56 2.48
CA VAL A 223 15.34 -9.90 3.37
C VAL A 223 15.20 -8.37 3.31
N ILE A 224 15.04 -7.79 2.11
CA ILE A 224 14.78 -6.34 1.96
C ILE A 224 13.54 -5.94 2.77
N ALA A 225 12.44 -6.68 2.63
CA ALA A 225 11.22 -6.40 3.39
C ALA A 225 11.44 -6.51 4.90
N ALA A 226 12.12 -7.56 5.36
CA ALA A 226 12.41 -7.76 6.79
C ALA A 226 13.28 -6.63 7.35
N VAL A 227 14.32 -6.22 6.63
CA VAL A 227 15.20 -5.10 7.02
C VAL A 227 14.42 -3.79 7.14
N ILE A 228 13.51 -3.50 6.21
CA ILE A 228 12.67 -2.29 6.27
C ILE A 228 11.69 -2.37 7.44
N MET A 229 11.03 -3.51 7.64
CA MET A 229 10.07 -3.70 8.73
C MET A 229 10.73 -3.53 10.10
N VAL A 230 11.91 -4.12 10.29
CA VAL A 230 12.64 -4.07 11.55
C VAL A 230 13.43 -2.77 11.69
N GLY A 231 14.08 -2.28 10.62
CA GLY A 231 14.97 -1.11 10.68
C GLY A 231 14.22 0.23 10.72
N ILE A 232 13.00 0.29 10.19
CA ILE A 232 12.21 1.53 10.14
C ILE A 232 10.83 1.35 10.75
N GLY A 233 10.12 0.28 10.40
CA GLY A 233 8.78 0.03 10.93
C GLY A 233 8.76 -0.15 12.44
N LEU A 234 9.70 -0.91 13.01
CA LEU A 234 9.80 -1.10 14.46
C LEU A 234 10.15 0.20 15.21
N PRO A 235 11.20 0.96 14.86
CA PRO A 235 11.47 2.25 15.51
C PRO A 235 10.31 3.24 15.40
N TRP A 236 9.65 3.30 14.25
CA TRP A 236 8.46 4.13 14.09
C TRP A 236 7.33 3.69 15.04
N GLY A 237 7.02 2.40 15.10
CA GLY A 237 6.02 1.87 16.02
C GLY A 237 6.36 2.14 17.49
N LEU A 238 7.64 2.05 17.87
CA LEU A 238 8.10 2.38 19.21
C LEU A 238 7.99 3.88 19.52
N ALA A 239 8.21 4.75 18.54
CA ALA A 239 7.98 6.20 18.71
C ALA A 239 6.49 6.50 18.85
N ALA A 240 5.63 5.90 18.04
CA ALA A 240 4.18 6.02 18.15
C ALA A 240 3.62 5.46 19.47
N ALA A 241 4.24 4.41 20.01
CA ALA A 241 3.90 3.84 21.31
C ALA A 241 4.44 4.63 22.52
N GLY A 242 5.16 5.74 22.28
CA GLY A 242 5.76 6.56 23.34
C GLY A 242 6.99 5.96 24.02
N VAL A 243 7.58 4.90 23.47
CA VAL A 243 8.81 4.26 23.96
C VAL A 243 10.05 5.04 23.50
N LEU A 244 10.01 5.57 22.27
CA LEU A 244 11.01 6.49 21.74
C LEU A 244 10.50 7.93 21.80
N PRO A 245 11.40 8.93 21.66
CA PRO A 245 11.00 10.33 21.68
C PRO A 245 9.90 10.65 20.66
N ALA A 246 8.83 11.33 21.07
CA ALA A 246 7.66 11.65 20.21
C ALA A 246 8.04 12.43 18.95
N GLN A 247 9.08 13.26 19.02
CA GLN A 247 9.63 14.00 17.87
C GLN A 247 10.18 13.10 16.75
N TRP A 248 10.42 11.82 17.01
CA TRP A 248 10.87 10.85 16.01
C TRP A 248 9.71 10.21 15.22
N GLU A 249 8.47 10.37 15.68
CA GLU A 249 7.32 9.74 15.05
C GLU A 249 7.14 10.21 13.61
N LEU A 250 7.12 11.53 13.35
CA LEU A 250 6.96 12.07 11.99
C LEU A 250 8.11 11.72 11.04
N PRO A 251 9.40 11.93 11.41
CA PRO A 251 10.51 11.52 10.55
C PRO A 251 10.47 10.04 10.18
N LEU A 252 10.25 9.16 11.15
CA LEU A 252 10.18 7.72 10.93
C LEU A 252 8.95 7.31 10.12
N PHE A 253 7.81 7.98 10.30
CA PHE A 253 6.63 7.82 9.47
C PHE A 253 6.94 8.14 8.00
N ILE A 254 7.57 9.29 7.72
CA ILE A 254 7.95 9.70 6.36
C ILE A 254 8.95 8.71 5.76
N LEU A 255 9.95 8.27 6.53
CA LEU A 255 10.90 7.24 6.08
C LEU A 255 10.19 5.91 5.77
N ASN A 256 9.24 5.48 6.62
CA ASN A 256 8.46 4.27 6.36
C ASN A 256 7.61 4.41 5.09
N GLN A 257 7.04 5.59 4.82
CA GLN A 257 6.35 5.86 3.55
C GLN A 257 7.31 5.77 2.35
N ALA A 258 8.52 6.30 2.48
CA ALA A 258 9.52 6.33 1.41
C ALA A 258 10.03 4.95 0.99
N VAL A 259 10.39 4.10 1.95
CA VAL A 259 11.01 2.79 1.68
C VAL A 259 10.03 1.62 1.80
N GLY A 260 8.88 1.83 2.42
CA GLY A 260 7.86 0.79 2.65
C GLY A 260 7.35 0.14 1.37
N TYR A 261 7.44 0.82 0.24
CA TYR A 261 7.04 0.28 -1.06
C TYR A 261 7.81 -0.97 -1.47
N PHE A 262 9.07 -1.10 -1.07
CA PHE A 262 9.88 -2.29 -1.36
C PHE A 262 9.42 -3.53 -0.58
N THR A 263 8.62 -3.37 0.46
CA THR A 263 8.09 -4.51 1.23
C THR A 263 7.04 -5.30 0.46
N GLY A 264 6.35 -4.69 -0.51
CA GLY A 264 5.31 -5.37 -1.29
C GLY A 264 5.82 -6.59 -2.06
N PRO A 265 6.81 -6.44 -2.96
CA PRO A 265 7.47 -7.58 -3.61
C PRO A 265 8.06 -8.57 -2.59
N GLY A 266 8.63 -8.08 -1.47
CA GLY A 266 9.21 -8.91 -0.43
C GLY A 266 8.21 -9.79 0.30
N ILE A 267 7.03 -9.27 0.62
CA ILE A 267 5.95 -10.06 1.24
C ILE A 267 5.48 -11.16 0.28
N LEU A 268 5.28 -10.82 -1.01
CA LEU A 268 4.92 -11.82 -2.02
C LEU A 268 6.00 -12.89 -2.18
N ALA A 269 7.26 -12.51 -2.14
CA ALA A 269 8.39 -13.42 -2.18
C ALA A 269 8.41 -14.36 -0.97
N ALA A 270 8.19 -13.81 0.24
CA ALA A 270 8.08 -14.60 1.47
C ALA A 270 6.92 -15.59 1.41
N LEU A 271 5.75 -15.14 0.95
CA LEU A 271 4.59 -16.01 0.77
C LEU A 271 4.86 -17.12 -0.25
N ALA A 272 5.50 -16.81 -1.39
CA ALA A 272 5.86 -17.81 -2.40
C ALA A 272 6.81 -18.86 -1.83
N LEU A 273 7.83 -18.45 -1.05
CA LEU A 273 8.76 -19.36 -0.37
C LEU A 273 8.07 -20.22 0.68
N ALA A 274 7.17 -19.63 1.49
CA ALA A 274 6.45 -20.33 2.55
C ALA A 274 5.43 -21.35 1.99
N THR A 275 4.75 -20.99 0.91
CA THR A 275 3.67 -21.83 0.31
C THR A 275 4.18 -22.80 -0.74
N HIS A 276 5.45 -22.74 -1.14
CA HIS A 276 6.00 -23.58 -2.20
C HIS A 276 5.76 -25.09 -1.97
N ARG A 277 5.87 -25.54 -0.72
CA ARG A 277 5.65 -26.95 -0.36
C ARG A 277 4.17 -27.36 -0.33
N LEU A 278 3.24 -26.39 -0.31
CA LEU A 278 1.80 -26.63 -0.25
C LEU A 278 1.15 -26.79 -1.65
N ASN A 279 1.93 -26.64 -2.72
CA ASN A 279 1.41 -26.64 -4.09
C ASN A 279 0.72 -27.95 -4.50
N ASN A 280 1.08 -29.08 -3.90
CA ASN A 280 0.52 -30.38 -4.23
C ASN A 280 -0.64 -30.80 -3.32
N ASP A 281 -0.78 -30.17 -2.14
CA ASP A 281 -1.84 -30.51 -1.20
C ASP A 281 -2.25 -29.25 -0.42
N VAL A 282 -3.34 -28.61 -0.88
CA VAL A 282 -3.84 -27.37 -0.28
C VAL A 282 -4.64 -27.72 0.99
N PRO A 283 -4.13 -27.42 2.20
CA PRO A 283 -4.82 -27.74 3.44
C PRO A 283 -6.16 -26.98 3.54
N GLY A 284 -7.10 -27.55 4.30
CA GLY A 284 -8.47 -27.03 4.41
C GLY A 284 -8.55 -25.54 4.80
N TRP A 285 -7.70 -25.09 5.71
CA TRP A 285 -7.63 -23.69 6.13
C TRP A 285 -7.18 -22.77 4.98
N ALA A 286 -6.27 -23.20 4.12
CA ALA A 286 -5.78 -22.41 3.00
C ALA A 286 -6.83 -22.26 1.88
N ARG A 287 -7.80 -23.21 1.78
CA ARG A 287 -8.91 -23.12 0.81
C ARG A 287 -9.80 -21.91 1.06
N ALA A 288 -9.99 -21.49 2.31
CA ALA A 288 -10.74 -20.29 2.66
C ALA A 288 -10.05 -19.02 2.08
N PHE A 289 -8.72 -18.91 2.22
CA PHE A 289 -7.96 -17.79 1.63
C PHE A 289 -7.98 -17.81 0.11
N VAL A 290 -7.91 -18.99 -0.51
CA VAL A 290 -8.05 -19.13 -1.97
C VAL A 290 -9.44 -18.69 -2.43
N ALA A 291 -10.49 -19.04 -1.70
CA ALA A 291 -11.86 -18.64 -2.01
C ALA A 291 -12.05 -17.11 -1.88
N LEU A 292 -11.50 -16.52 -0.82
CA LEU A 292 -11.51 -15.07 -0.60
C LEU A 292 -10.74 -14.36 -1.73
N GLY A 293 -9.56 -14.86 -2.11
CA GLY A 293 -8.76 -14.29 -3.19
C GLY A 293 -9.49 -14.28 -4.54
N LYS A 294 -10.26 -15.33 -4.85
CA LYS A 294 -11.10 -15.41 -6.05
C LYS A 294 -12.24 -14.39 -6.08
N ARG A 295 -12.67 -13.88 -4.92
CA ARG A 295 -13.77 -12.93 -4.73
C ARG A 295 -13.30 -11.60 -4.09
N SER A 296 -12.01 -11.30 -4.19
CA SER A 296 -11.39 -10.15 -3.51
C SER A 296 -12.06 -8.82 -3.81
N MET A 297 -12.48 -8.58 -5.06
CA MET A 297 -13.18 -7.37 -5.46
C MET A 297 -14.56 -7.24 -4.79
N SER A 298 -15.32 -8.34 -4.72
CA SER A 298 -16.62 -8.33 -4.02
C SER A 298 -16.44 -8.12 -2.52
N GLY A 299 -15.39 -8.71 -1.92
CA GLY A 299 -15.05 -8.50 -0.51
C GLY A 299 -14.66 -7.06 -0.23
N TYR A 300 -13.89 -6.42 -1.10
CA TYR A 300 -13.51 -5.01 -0.98
C TYR A 300 -14.73 -4.07 -1.01
N LEU A 301 -15.62 -4.26 -1.99
CA LEU A 301 -16.84 -3.45 -2.08
C LEU A 301 -17.78 -3.67 -0.89
N ALA A 302 -17.88 -4.92 -0.41
CA ALA A 302 -18.70 -5.23 0.76
C ALA A 302 -18.20 -4.54 2.03
N GLN A 303 -16.90 -4.37 2.21
CA GLN A 303 -16.34 -3.63 3.35
C GLN A 303 -16.83 -2.18 3.38
N SER A 304 -16.82 -1.49 2.24
CA SER A 304 -17.28 -0.09 2.17
C SER A 304 -18.74 0.06 2.55
N VAL A 305 -19.60 -0.91 2.20
CA VAL A 305 -21.02 -0.91 2.57
C VAL A 305 -21.23 -1.22 4.06
N LEU A 306 -20.34 -2.04 4.65
CA LEU A 306 -20.47 -2.43 6.07
C LEU A 306 -19.95 -1.36 7.04
N PHE A 307 -19.09 -0.45 6.57
CA PHE A 307 -18.47 0.59 7.40
C PHE A 307 -19.13 1.97 7.26
N ILE A 308 -20.11 2.13 6.39
CA ILE A 308 -20.97 3.30 6.24
C ILE A 308 -22.27 3.07 7.00
#